data_1d11a6e81de39b49f9dfc5193cce7fc0
#
_entry.id   1d11a6e81de39b49f9dfc5193cce7fc0
#
_cell.length_a   1.000
_cell.length_b   1.000
_cell.length_c   1.000
_cell.angle_alpha   90.00
_cell.angle_beta   90.00
_cell.angle_gamma   90.00
#
_symmetry.space_group_name_H-M   'P 1'
#
loop_
_entity.id
_entity.type
_entity.pdbx_description
1 polymer ?
#
loop_
_entity_poly.entity_id
_entity_poly.type
_entity_poly.pdbx_seq_one_letter_code
_entity_poly.pdbx_strand_id
1 'polypeptide(L)'
;MKIGELAESADVTAKTIRYYESIGLLAEPARTASGYRDYDDAAGERLRFIRDAQATGLTLAEIQSVIEVKATGSNSCSHTQALLERHLDDLDGQITRLTAARSELAALAQRAAKLDPAACTDPNRCQVISSQDA
;
A
#
# COMPACT_ATOMS: atom_id res chain seq x y z
N MET A 1 4.34 -8.28 28.87
CA MET A 1 5.41 -8.25 27.84
C MET A 1 5.87 -6.82 27.64
N LYS A 2 7.17 -6.62 27.57
CA LYS A 2 7.75 -5.29 27.32
C LYS A 2 7.68 -4.95 25.85
N ILE A 3 7.77 -3.65 25.53
CA ILE A 3 7.66 -3.17 24.15
C ILE A 3 8.70 -3.80 23.20
N GLY A 4 9.92 -4.04 23.70
CA GLY A 4 10.96 -4.69 22.88
C GLY A 4 10.63 -6.14 22.53
N GLU A 5 10.05 -6.88 23.47
CA GLU A 5 9.61 -8.26 23.26
C GLU A 5 8.45 -8.31 22.25
N LEU A 6 7.50 -7.39 22.39
CA LEU A 6 6.37 -7.28 21.46
C LEU A 6 6.85 -6.91 20.05
N ALA A 7 7.76 -5.95 19.95
CA ALA A 7 8.33 -5.52 18.68
C ALA A 7 9.02 -6.68 17.96
N GLU A 8 9.83 -7.44 18.69
CA GLU A 8 10.51 -8.61 18.15
C GLU A 8 9.54 -9.68 17.68
N SER A 9 8.52 -9.99 18.51
CA SER A 9 7.53 -11.02 18.19
C SER A 9 6.67 -10.67 16.97
N ALA A 10 6.42 -9.39 16.73
CA ALA A 10 5.58 -8.90 15.62
C ALA A 10 6.41 -8.43 14.42
N ASP A 11 7.72 -8.50 14.50
CA ASP A 11 8.65 -8.04 13.46
C ASP A 11 8.39 -6.58 13.05
N VAL A 12 8.24 -5.73 14.06
CA VAL A 12 8.11 -4.29 13.91
C VAL A 12 9.05 -3.59 14.89
N THR A 13 9.25 -2.29 14.74
CA THR A 13 10.07 -1.51 15.67
C THR A 13 9.23 -1.01 16.85
N ALA A 14 9.89 -0.75 17.98
CA ALA A 14 9.23 -0.11 19.12
C ALA A 14 8.66 1.26 18.73
N LYS A 15 9.34 1.98 17.84
CA LYS A 15 8.87 3.27 17.30
C LYS A 15 7.54 3.11 16.58
N THR A 16 7.40 2.06 15.76
CA THR A 16 6.15 1.76 15.05
C THR A 16 5.02 1.46 16.03
N ILE A 17 5.29 0.71 17.08
CA ILE A 17 4.29 0.40 18.12
C ILE A 17 3.81 1.70 18.79
N ARG A 18 4.73 2.57 19.17
CA ARG A 18 4.38 3.87 19.79
C ARG A 18 3.56 4.74 18.83
N TYR A 19 3.90 4.72 17.55
CA TYR A 19 3.15 5.44 16.53
C TYR A 19 1.71 4.91 16.41
N TYR A 20 1.53 3.60 16.38
CA TYR A 20 0.20 2.98 16.31
C TYR A 20 -0.63 3.32 17.55
N GLU A 21 -0.01 3.37 18.71
CA GLU A 21 -0.69 3.85 19.94
C GLU A 21 -1.13 5.31 19.79
N SER A 22 -0.26 6.15 19.25
CA SER A 22 -0.52 7.59 19.12
C SER A 22 -1.68 7.92 18.19
N ILE A 23 -1.91 7.10 17.16
CA ILE A 23 -3.00 7.28 16.20
C ILE A 23 -4.25 6.46 16.53
N GLY A 24 -4.25 5.76 17.67
CA GLY A 24 -5.40 4.97 18.12
C GLY A 24 -5.58 3.62 17.44
N LEU A 25 -4.60 3.18 16.66
CA LEU A 25 -4.66 1.89 15.96
C LEU A 25 -4.42 0.72 16.93
N LEU A 26 -3.61 0.95 17.95
CA LEU A 26 -3.30 0.01 19.02
C LEU A 26 -3.71 0.64 20.34
N ALA A 27 -4.40 -0.13 21.19
CA ALA A 27 -4.81 0.35 22.50
C ALA A 27 -3.58 0.65 23.38
N GLU A 28 -3.68 1.71 24.17
CA GLU A 28 -2.64 2.05 25.14
C GLU A 28 -2.54 0.92 26.17
N PRO A 29 -1.32 0.38 26.43
CA PRO A 29 -1.18 -0.75 27.33
C PRO A 29 -1.25 -0.31 28.80
N ALA A 30 -1.52 -1.27 29.68
CA ALA A 30 -1.31 -1.08 31.10
C ALA A 30 0.18 -0.76 31.38
N ARG A 31 0.46 -0.22 32.56
CA ARG A 31 1.82 0.06 32.97
C ARG A 31 2.16 -0.76 34.21
N THR A 32 3.42 -1.17 34.30
CA THR A 32 3.94 -1.83 35.50
C THR A 32 4.04 -0.83 36.65
N ALA A 33 4.28 -1.32 37.86
CA ALA A 33 4.50 -0.46 39.03
C ALA A 33 5.68 0.51 38.82
N SER A 34 6.64 0.15 37.96
CA SER A 34 7.78 1.00 37.63
C SER A 34 7.48 1.99 36.49
N GLY A 35 6.25 2.03 35.97
CA GLY A 35 5.84 2.97 34.92
C GLY A 35 6.13 2.51 33.48
N TYR A 36 6.63 1.29 33.29
CA TYR A 36 6.88 0.74 31.96
C TYR A 36 5.60 0.18 31.33
N ARG A 37 5.52 0.24 30.01
CA ARG A 37 4.43 -0.36 29.24
C ARG A 37 4.44 -1.88 29.43
N ASP A 38 3.26 -2.46 29.67
CA ASP A 38 3.09 -3.90 29.81
C ASP A 38 1.99 -4.38 28.86
N TYR A 39 2.40 -5.07 27.80
CA TYR A 39 1.51 -5.52 26.73
C TYR A 39 1.02 -6.93 26.98
N ASP A 40 -0.26 -7.17 26.67
CA ASP A 40 -0.87 -8.50 26.73
C ASP A 40 -0.86 -9.18 25.34
N ASP A 41 -1.39 -10.40 25.29
CA ASP A 41 -1.46 -11.17 24.04
C ASP A 41 -2.34 -10.50 22.98
N ALA A 42 -3.36 -9.75 23.40
CA ALA A 42 -4.25 -9.04 22.49
C ALA A 42 -3.50 -7.98 21.67
N ALA A 43 -2.47 -7.36 22.24
CA ALA A 43 -1.63 -6.41 21.52
C ALA A 43 -0.88 -7.10 20.38
N GLY A 44 -0.35 -8.30 20.62
CA GLY A 44 0.33 -9.09 19.60
C GLY A 44 -0.61 -9.52 18.47
N GLU A 45 -1.81 -9.95 18.82
CA GLU A 45 -2.84 -10.31 17.84
C GLU A 45 -3.26 -9.10 16.99
N ARG A 46 -3.41 -7.94 17.59
CA ARG A 46 -3.74 -6.70 16.89
C ARG A 46 -2.63 -6.30 15.92
N LEU A 47 -1.39 -6.41 16.34
CA LEU A 47 -0.24 -6.11 15.47
C LEU A 47 -0.18 -7.05 14.26
N ARG A 48 -0.44 -8.33 14.46
CA ARG A 48 -0.50 -9.30 13.36
C ARG A 48 -1.61 -8.95 12.38
N PHE A 49 -2.78 -8.62 12.88
CA PHE A 49 -3.89 -8.18 12.04
C PHE A 49 -3.52 -6.95 11.21
N ILE A 50 -2.89 -5.95 11.83
CA ILE A 50 -2.46 -4.72 11.12
C ILE A 50 -1.48 -5.07 10.01
N ARG A 51 -0.50 -5.92 10.28
CA ARG A 51 0.47 -6.36 9.26
C ARG A 51 -0.18 -7.09 8.10
N ASP A 52 -1.06 -8.03 8.41
CA ASP A 52 -1.76 -8.80 7.39
C ASP A 52 -2.62 -7.89 6.51
N ALA A 53 -3.31 -6.94 7.12
CA ALA A 53 -4.13 -5.98 6.39
C ALA A 53 -3.28 -5.05 5.50
N GLN A 54 -2.13 -4.57 6.00
CA GLN A 54 -1.20 -3.77 5.20
C GLN A 54 -0.66 -4.56 4.01
N ALA A 55 -0.39 -5.85 4.20
CA ALA A 55 0.09 -6.72 3.13
C ALA A 55 -0.93 -6.88 1.99
N THR A 56 -2.21 -6.71 2.26
CA THR A 56 -3.27 -6.71 1.23
C THR A 56 -3.39 -5.39 0.49
N GLY A 57 -2.70 -4.35 0.92
CA GLY A 57 -2.75 -3.02 0.32
C GLY A 57 -3.66 -2.03 1.04
N LEU A 58 -4.27 -2.40 2.15
CA LEU A 58 -5.07 -1.46 2.95
C LEU A 58 -4.18 -0.41 3.60
N THR A 59 -4.65 0.83 3.61
CA THR A 59 -3.99 1.93 4.31
C THR A 59 -4.26 1.84 5.82
N LEU A 60 -3.43 2.51 6.62
CA LEU A 60 -3.66 2.56 8.07
C LEU A 60 -5.02 3.16 8.41
N ALA A 61 -5.48 4.18 7.68
CA ALA A 61 -6.80 4.77 7.87
C ALA A 61 -7.91 3.76 7.60
N GLU A 62 -7.78 2.95 6.55
CA GLU A 62 -8.72 1.90 6.22
C GLU A 62 -8.74 0.79 7.28
N ILE A 63 -7.56 0.39 7.74
CA ILE A 63 -7.43 -0.60 8.83
C ILE A 63 -8.11 -0.09 10.10
N GLN A 64 -7.90 1.19 10.43
CA GLN A 64 -8.55 1.82 11.58
C GLN A 64 -10.08 1.78 11.43
N SER A 65 -10.60 2.04 10.24
CA SER A 65 -12.05 1.96 9.98
C SER A 65 -12.61 0.55 10.22
N VAL A 66 -11.86 -0.48 9.84
CA VAL A 66 -12.24 -1.89 10.12
C VAL A 66 -12.29 -2.14 11.62
N ILE A 67 -11.26 -1.69 12.33
CA ILE A 67 -11.20 -1.84 13.80
C ILE A 67 -12.38 -1.13 14.49
N GLU A 68 -12.71 0.08 14.03
CA GLU A 68 -13.83 0.84 14.57
C GLU A 68 -15.17 0.14 14.34
N VAL A 69 -15.39 -0.42 13.15
CA VAL A 69 -16.61 -1.18 12.86
C VAL A 69 -16.72 -2.42 13.76
N LYS A 70 -15.61 -3.13 13.97
CA LYS A 70 -15.58 -4.28 14.89
C LYS A 70 -15.89 -3.86 16.32
N ALA A 71 -15.38 -2.73 16.77
CA ALA A 71 -15.58 -2.23 18.13
C ALA A 71 -17.04 -1.92 18.44
N THR A 72 -17.86 -1.60 17.43
CA THR A 72 -19.31 -1.37 17.59
C THR A 72 -20.10 -2.67 17.69
N GLY A 73 -19.47 -3.82 17.57
CA GLY A 73 -20.13 -5.12 17.53
C GLY A 73 -20.74 -5.47 16.18
N SER A 74 -20.59 -4.61 15.18
CA SER A 74 -21.10 -4.83 13.84
C SER A 74 -20.21 -5.79 13.05
N ASN A 75 -20.79 -6.46 12.04
CA ASN A 75 -20.02 -7.32 11.15
C ASN A 75 -19.12 -6.49 10.25
N SER A 76 -17.81 -6.60 10.43
CA SER A 76 -16.82 -5.86 9.65
C SER A 76 -16.52 -6.49 8.29
N CYS A 77 -17.00 -7.70 8.01
CA CYS A 77 -16.69 -8.41 6.76
C CYS A 77 -17.21 -7.66 5.52
N SER A 78 -18.42 -7.13 5.57
CA SER A 78 -18.98 -6.34 4.47
C SER A 78 -18.21 -5.04 4.24
N HIS A 79 -17.81 -4.39 5.31
CA HIS A 79 -16.99 -3.18 5.24
C HIS A 79 -15.62 -3.48 4.62
N THR A 80 -14.96 -4.54 5.08
CA THR A 80 -13.67 -4.99 4.54
C THR A 80 -13.79 -5.38 3.07
N GLN A 81 -14.86 -6.11 2.70
CA GLN A 81 -15.09 -6.47 1.30
C GLN A 81 -15.19 -5.25 0.41
N ALA A 82 -15.92 -4.21 0.84
CA ALA A 82 -16.04 -2.97 0.06
C ALA A 82 -14.68 -2.26 -0.11
N LEU A 83 -13.85 -2.27 0.91
CA LEU A 83 -12.48 -1.72 0.81
C LEU A 83 -11.63 -2.50 -0.19
N LEU A 84 -11.68 -3.82 -0.13
CA LEU A 84 -10.91 -4.69 -1.05
C LEU A 84 -11.40 -4.52 -2.50
N GLU A 85 -12.70 -4.41 -2.72
CA GLU A 85 -13.26 -4.16 -4.05
C GLU A 85 -12.81 -2.83 -4.63
N ARG A 86 -12.74 -1.79 -3.81
CA ARG A 86 -12.19 -0.50 -4.24
C ARG A 86 -10.73 -0.62 -4.67
N HIS A 87 -9.91 -1.34 -3.91
CA HIS A 87 -8.52 -1.57 -4.27
C HIS A 87 -8.39 -2.38 -5.57
N LEU A 88 -9.27 -3.37 -5.77
CA LEU A 88 -9.32 -4.13 -7.03
C LEU A 88 -9.64 -3.22 -8.21
N ASP A 89 -10.65 -2.35 -8.08
CA ASP A 89 -11.01 -1.42 -9.15
C ASP A 89 -9.85 -0.46 -9.48
N ASP A 90 -9.16 0.03 -8.47
CA ASP A 90 -7.98 0.90 -8.65
C ASP A 90 -6.86 0.14 -9.40
N LEU A 91 -6.60 -1.10 -9.03
CA LEU A 91 -5.60 -1.94 -9.70
C LEU A 91 -6.00 -2.22 -11.15
N ASP A 92 -7.26 -2.53 -11.40
CA ASP A 92 -7.76 -2.76 -12.77
C ASP A 92 -7.57 -1.52 -13.63
N GLY A 93 -7.82 -0.34 -13.08
CA GLY A 93 -7.57 0.94 -13.75
C GLY A 93 -6.07 1.14 -14.05
N GLN A 94 -5.19 0.80 -13.11
CA GLN A 94 -3.75 0.88 -13.32
C GLN A 94 -3.28 -0.10 -14.40
N ILE A 95 -3.78 -1.33 -14.39
CA ILE A 95 -3.47 -2.33 -15.41
C ILE A 95 -3.89 -1.84 -16.79
N THR A 96 -5.08 -1.27 -16.91
CA THR A 96 -5.58 -0.73 -18.17
C THR A 96 -4.67 0.39 -18.69
N ARG A 97 -4.30 1.34 -17.82
CA ARG A 97 -3.40 2.44 -18.20
C ARG A 97 -2.02 1.94 -18.60
N LEU A 98 -1.46 1.00 -17.84
CA LEU A 98 -0.14 0.43 -18.15
C LEU A 98 -0.17 -0.39 -19.44
N THR A 99 -1.24 -1.12 -19.70
CA THR A 99 -1.40 -1.88 -20.94
C THR A 99 -1.45 -0.94 -22.15
N ALA A 100 -2.20 0.17 -22.04
CA ALA A 100 -2.25 1.19 -23.08
C ALA A 100 -0.88 1.83 -23.32
N ALA A 101 -0.18 2.21 -22.25
CA ALA A 101 1.15 2.78 -22.34
C ALA A 101 2.13 1.81 -22.99
N ARG A 102 2.07 0.53 -22.62
CA ARG A 102 2.90 -0.52 -23.21
C ARG A 102 2.64 -0.64 -24.72
N SER A 103 1.38 -0.62 -25.13
CA SER A 103 1.00 -0.71 -26.53
C SER A 103 1.57 0.45 -27.34
N GLU A 104 1.50 1.67 -26.79
CA GLU A 104 2.07 2.85 -27.44
C GLU A 104 3.58 2.76 -27.59
N LEU A 105 4.28 2.34 -26.54
CA LEU A 105 5.74 2.16 -26.57
C LEU A 105 6.14 1.05 -27.53
N ALA A 106 5.40 -0.05 -27.58
CA ALA A 106 5.66 -1.15 -28.50
C ALA A 106 5.52 -0.69 -29.95
N ALA A 107 4.49 0.11 -30.24
CA ALA A 107 4.29 0.67 -31.58
C ALA A 107 5.44 1.60 -31.97
N LEU A 108 5.91 2.44 -31.06
CA LEU A 108 7.06 3.32 -31.30
C LEU A 108 8.34 2.52 -31.52
N ALA A 109 8.57 1.48 -30.74
CA ALA A 109 9.74 0.61 -30.88
C ALA A 109 9.73 -0.11 -32.25
N GLN A 110 8.57 -0.60 -32.69
CA GLN A 110 8.42 -1.22 -34.00
C GLN A 110 8.67 -0.21 -35.13
N ARG A 111 8.19 1.00 -34.98
CA ARG A 111 8.46 2.08 -35.92
C ARG A 111 9.95 2.39 -36.01
N ALA A 112 10.63 2.47 -34.87
CA ALA A 112 12.06 2.71 -34.82
C ALA A 112 12.84 1.65 -35.57
N ALA A 113 12.43 0.39 -35.52
CA ALA A 113 13.08 -0.72 -36.19
C ALA A 113 12.97 -0.61 -37.73
N LYS A 114 11.97 0.10 -38.23
CA LYS A 114 11.72 0.27 -39.68
C LYS A 114 12.31 1.56 -40.25
N LEU A 115 12.70 2.49 -39.40
CA LEU A 115 13.26 3.78 -39.85
C LEU A 115 14.77 3.66 -40.06
N ASP A 116 15.27 4.44 -41.06
CA ASP A 116 16.70 4.57 -41.28
C ASP A 116 17.30 5.58 -40.32
N PRO A 117 18.21 5.16 -39.41
CA PRO A 117 18.84 6.09 -38.47
C PRO A 117 19.56 7.24 -39.15
N ALA A 118 20.09 7.01 -40.35
CA ALA A 118 20.81 8.05 -41.12
C ALA A 118 19.89 9.16 -41.63
N ALA A 119 18.59 8.91 -41.72
CA ALA A 119 17.60 9.91 -42.14
C ALA A 119 17.16 10.85 -41.01
N CYS A 120 17.53 10.53 -39.75
CA CYS A 120 17.18 11.33 -38.59
C CYS A 120 18.21 12.47 -38.42
N THR A 121 17.99 13.58 -39.10
CA THR A 121 18.94 14.70 -39.17
C THR A 121 18.50 15.98 -38.47
N ASP A 122 17.24 16.08 -38.06
CA ASP A 122 16.71 17.25 -37.36
C ASP A 122 17.20 17.27 -35.91
N PRO A 123 17.99 18.27 -35.47
CA PRO A 123 18.52 18.32 -34.14
C PRO A 123 17.46 18.59 -33.06
N ASN A 124 16.26 19.01 -33.44
CA ASN A 124 15.18 19.36 -32.49
C ASN A 124 14.09 18.30 -32.39
N ARG A 125 14.17 17.25 -33.18
CA ARG A 125 13.11 16.24 -33.26
C ARG A 125 13.70 14.83 -33.34
N CYS A 126 12.99 13.88 -32.78
CA CYS A 126 13.25 12.45 -32.94
C CYS A 126 12.18 11.89 -33.92
N GLN A 127 12.57 11.36 -35.05
CA GLN A 127 11.63 10.84 -36.04
C GLN A 127 10.78 9.68 -35.52
N VAL A 128 11.24 8.98 -34.48
CA VAL A 128 10.48 7.88 -33.85
C VAL A 128 9.35 8.44 -32.97
N ILE A 129 9.65 9.45 -32.18
CA ILE A 129 8.75 9.96 -31.12
C ILE A 129 7.88 11.11 -31.63
N SER A 130 8.39 11.91 -32.53
CA SER A 130 7.69 13.08 -33.02
C SER A 130 6.39 12.71 -33.74
N SER A 131 5.34 13.49 -33.47
CA SER A 131 4.06 13.33 -34.16
C SER A 131 4.20 13.34 -35.64
N GLN A 132 3.49 12.46 -36.34
CA GLN A 132 3.46 12.38 -37.81
C GLN A 132 2.39 13.25 -38.42
N ASP A 133 1.53 13.81 -37.62
CA ASP A 133 0.47 14.71 -38.11
C ASP A 133 1.13 16.04 -38.51
N ALA A 134 1.19 16.24 -39.75
CA ALA A 134 1.73 17.48 -40.30
C ALA A 134 0.72 18.60 -40.17
#